data_caf601e3764386c2421a27b827773e44
#
_entry.id   caf601e3764386c2421a27b827773e44
#
_cell.length_a   1.000
_cell.length_b   1.000
_cell.length_c   1.000
_cell.angle_alpha   90.00
_cell.angle_beta   90.00
_cell.angle_gamma   90.00
#
_symmetry.space_group_name_H-M   'P 1'
#
loop_
_entity.id
_entity.type
_entity.pdbx_description
1 polymer ?
#
loop_
_entity_poly.entity_id
_entity_poly.type
_entity_poly.pdbx_seq_one_letter_code
_entity_poly.pdbx_strand_id
1 'polypeptide(L)'
;PRRSSSAASDVYKRQGYAIPGVILAVAFITFVAWFDNNLVKNLGFVSIKKVFIGSILGLVLVYFVRFYSLAYNGIKSGYEKINISVDESSYLLGYSKRKTFMNIHIPFLRNSLLFVGILVSLEIIRELPITLILRPFNFETFATTAYISASEDLLEAAAVPSLFLILIATFFIIVTSKYILRDNNE
;
A
#
# COMPACT_ATOMS: atom_id res chain seq x y z
N PRO A 1 7.35 30.48 11.26
CA PRO A 1 7.95 29.33 11.93
C PRO A 1 7.18 28.00 11.78
N ARG A 2 6.01 27.96 11.11
CA ARG A 2 5.22 26.71 10.95
C ARG A 2 5.68 25.78 9.82
N ARG A 3 6.67 26.17 8.99
CA ARG A 3 7.14 25.37 7.85
C ARG A 3 8.10 24.23 8.23
N SER A 4 8.80 24.30 9.36
CA SER A 4 9.77 23.28 9.75
C SER A 4 9.15 21.98 10.26
N SER A 5 7.99 22.05 10.95
CA SER A 5 7.32 20.85 11.46
C SER A 5 6.65 20.03 10.36
N SER A 6 6.19 20.67 9.26
CA SER A 6 5.59 19.96 8.13
C SER A 6 6.64 19.20 7.31
N ALA A 7 7.83 19.78 7.09
CA ALA A 7 8.92 19.14 6.35
C ALA A 7 9.43 17.90 7.07
N ALA A 8 9.61 17.95 8.39
CA ALA A 8 10.00 16.79 9.17
C ALA A 8 8.95 15.67 9.11
N SER A 9 7.66 16.00 9.25
CA SER A 9 6.59 15.01 9.16
C SER A 9 6.47 14.37 7.78
N ASP A 10 6.77 15.12 6.71
CA ASP A 10 6.77 14.60 5.34
C ASP A 10 7.93 13.66 5.05
N VAL A 11 9.08 13.86 5.71
CA VAL A 11 10.22 12.92 5.66
C VAL A 11 9.85 11.60 6.32
N TYR A 12 9.26 11.61 7.50
CA TYR A 12 8.83 10.39 8.20
C TYR A 12 7.79 9.58 7.40
N LYS A 13 6.88 10.25 6.72
CA LYS A 13 5.84 9.59 5.90
C LYS A 13 6.41 8.87 4.67
N ARG A 14 7.58 9.28 4.18
CA ARG A 14 8.26 8.65 3.03
C ARG A 14 9.15 7.48 3.43
N GLN A 15 9.47 7.31 4.70
CA GLN A 15 10.42 6.30 5.17
C GLN A 15 9.94 4.86 4.92
N GLY A 16 8.64 4.58 5.04
CA GLY A 16 8.12 3.22 4.85
C GLY A 16 8.43 2.62 3.47
N TYR A 17 8.41 3.43 2.42
CA TYR A 17 8.74 2.99 1.06
C TYR A 17 10.26 2.89 0.80
N ALA A 18 11.07 3.69 1.50
CA ALA A 18 12.52 3.70 1.35
C ALA A 18 13.19 2.48 2.02
N ILE A 19 12.53 1.83 2.98
CA ILE A 19 13.08 0.67 3.68
C ILE A 19 12.98 -0.56 2.77
N PRO A 20 14.08 -1.32 2.56
CA PRO A 20 14.03 -2.58 1.82
C PRO A 20 13.00 -3.55 2.43
N GLY A 21 12.22 -4.21 1.58
CA GLY A 21 11.14 -5.11 2.01
C GLY A 21 11.59 -6.22 2.95
N VAL A 22 12.77 -6.77 2.72
CA VAL A 22 13.40 -7.77 3.60
C VAL A 22 13.57 -7.26 5.03
N ILE A 23 14.10 -6.05 5.18
CA ILE A 23 14.33 -5.43 6.50
C ILE A 23 12.99 -5.23 7.22
N LEU A 24 11.99 -4.77 6.50
CA LEU A 24 10.65 -4.56 7.06
C LEU A 24 10.01 -5.88 7.52
N ALA A 25 10.14 -6.93 6.72
CA ALA A 25 9.62 -8.26 7.07
C ALA A 25 10.31 -8.84 8.30
N VAL A 26 11.64 -8.77 8.37
CA VAL A 26 12.43 -9.24 9.52
C VAL A 26 12.12 -8.42 10.77
N ALA A 27 12.03 -7.10 10.65
CA ALA A 27 11.65 -6.22 11.76
C ALA A 27 10.26 -6.55 12.31
N PHE A 28 9.30 -6.84 11.43
CA PHE A 28 7.96 -7.24 11.82
C PHE A 28 7.96 -8.58 12.60
N ILE A 29 8.65 -9.59 12.10
CA ILE A 29 8.77 -10.90 12.79
C ILE A 29 9.40 -10.71 14.17
N THR A 30 10.49 -9.95 14.24
CA THR A 30 11.22 -9.68 15.49
C THR A 30 10.33 -8.93 16.48
N PHE A 31 9.62 -7.91 16.03
CA PHE A 31 8.67 -7.17 16.85
C PHE A 31 7.55 -8.06 17.42
N VAL A 32 6.91 -8.86 16.56
CA VAL A 32 5.84 -9.78 16.98
C VAL A 32 6.36 -10.82 17.98
N ALA A 33 7.56 -11.37 17.72
CA ALA A 33 8.18 -12.35 18.63
C ALA A 33 8.54 -11.73 19.99
N TRP A 34 9.09 -10.52 19.99
CA TRP A 34 9.40 -9.77 21.20
C TRP A 34 8.13 -9.44 22.00
N PHE A 35 7.10 -8.94 21.33
CA PHE A 35 5.83 -8.60 21.95
C PHE A 35 5.16 -9.83 22.57
N ASP A 36 5.15 -10.95 21.85
CA ASP A 36 4.59 -12.22 22.33
C ASP A 36 5.34 -12.74 23.59
N ASN A 37 6.66 -12.66 23.58
CA ASN A 37 7.46 -13.15 24.69
C ASN A 37 7.37 -12.27 25.95
N ASN A 38 7.27 -10.94 25.79
CA ASN A 38 7.37 -10.02 26.93
C ASN A 38 6.00 -9.61 27.50
N LEU A 39 4.97 -9.54 26.66
CA LEU A 39 3.66 -9.04 27.07
C LEU A 39 2.60 -10.16 27.13
N VAL A 40 2.48 -10.94 26.07
CA VAL A 40 1.37 -11.90 25.95
C VAL A 40 1.52 -13.07 26.91
N LYS A 41 2.72 -13.64 27.04
CA LYS A 41 2.98 -14.75 27.97
C LYS A 41 2.77 -14.35 29.44
N ASN A 42 3.19 -13.12 29.78
CA ASN A 42 3.06 -12.62 31.15
C ASN A 42 1.60 -12.34 31.55
N LEU A 43 0.74 -12.06 30.56
CA LEU A 43 -0.67 -11.77 30.76
C LEU A 43 -1.58 -13.01 30.62
N GLY A 44 -1.02 -14.18 30.28
CA GLY A 44 -1.77 -15.43 30.09
C GLY A 44 -2.65 -15.47 28.84
N PHE A 45 -2.43 -14.56 27.87
CA PHE A 45 -3.17 -14.55 26.62
C PHE A 45 -2.63 -15.57 25.60
N VAL A 46 -3.45 -15.89 24.60
CA VAL A 46 -3.03 -16.72 23.47
C VAL A 46 -1.93 -16.00 22.68
N SER A 47 -0.87 -16.75 22.32
CA SER A 47 0.26 -16.22 21.57
C SER A 47 -0.18 -15.54 20.28
N ILE A 48 0.10 -14.24 20.16
CA ILE A 48 -0.18 -13.46 18.94
C ILE A 48 0.73 -13.84 17.79
N LYS A 49 1.89 -14.44 18.07
CA LYS A 49 2.81 -14.96 17.08
C LYS A 49 2.11 -15.91 16.10
N LYS A 50 1.22 -16.76 16.61
CA LYS A 50 0.44 -17.70 15.79
C LYS A 50 -0.58 -16.99 14.90
N VAL A 51 -1.01 -15.77 15.26
CA VAL A 51 -2.00 -15.01 14.50
C VAL A 51 -1.35 -14.21 13.39
N PHE A 52 -0.13 -13.71 13.59
CA PHE A 52 0.52 -12.79 12.66
C PHE A 52 1.61 -13.44 11.79
N ILE A 53 2.44 -14.32 12.37
CA ILE A 53 3.54 -14.94 11.62
C ILE A 53 3.00 -16.13 10.80
N GLY A 54 3.26 -16.09 9.49
CA GLY A 54 2.76 -17.09 8.55
C GLY A 54 1.24 -17.00 8.31
N SER A 55 0.67 -15.81 8.44
CA SER A 55 -0.74 -15.56 8.17
C SER A 55 -0.92 -14.46 7.12
N ILE A 56 -2.05 -14.48 6.41
CA ILE A 56 -2.43 -13.42 5.48
C ILE A 56 -2.53 -12.07 6.20
N LEU A 57 -3.00 -12.06 7.45
CA LEU A 57 -3.16 -10.84 8.23
C LEU A 57 -1.81 -10.17 8.51
N GLY A 58 -0.78 -10.93 8.89
CA GLY A 58 0.57 -10.41 9.07
C GLY A 58 1.15 -9.85 7.77
N LEU A 59 0.97 -10.57 6.66
CA LEU A 59 1.40 -10.12 5.34
C LEU A 59 0.73 -8.79 4.93
N VAL A 60 -0.59 -8.70 5.09
CA VAL A 60 -1.37 -7.49 4.77
C VAL A 60 -0.96 -6.30 5.64
N LEU A 61 -0.69 -6.51 6.94
CA LEU A 61 -0.20 -5.45 7.82
C LEU A 61 1.14 -4.88 7.36
N VAL A 62 2.08 -5.73 6.95
CA VAL A 62 3.38 -5.27 6.46
C VAL A 62 3.24 -4.56 5.13
N TYR A 63 2.37 -5.03 4.23
CA TYR A 63 2.05 -4.32 3.00
C TYR A 63 1.43 -2.94 3.28
N PHE A 64 0.51 -2.85 4.23
CA PHE A 64 -0.08 -1.58 4.63
C PHE A 64 0.99 -0.59 5.09
N VAL A 65 1.91 -1.00 5.96
CA VAL A 65 3.01 -0.14 6.43
C VAL A 65 3.90 0.29 5.26
N ARG A 66 4.28 -0.65 4.38
CA ARG A 66 5.16 -0.37 3.25
C ARG A 66 4.55 0.59 2.25
N PHE A 67 3.32 0.35 1.84
CA PHE A 67 2.66 1.11 0.78
C PHE A 67 1.86 2.30 1.28
N TYR A 68 1.75 2.48 2.60
CA TYR A 68 1.08 3.63 3.22
C TYR A 68 1.59 4.97 2.67
N SER A 69 2.90 5.12 2.57
CA SER A 69 3.53 6.34 2.08
C SER A 69 3.14 6.65 0.63
N LEU A 70 3.11 5.63 -0.23
CA LEU A 70 2.70 5.76 -1.63
C LEU A 70 1.22 6.20 -1.73
N ALA A 71 0.35 5.51 -0.99
CA ALA A 71 -1.07 5.83 -0.94
C ALA A 71 -1.32 7.24 -0.40
N TYR A 72 -0.69 7.58 0.72
CA TYR A 72 -0.83 8.89 1.36
C TYR A 72 -0.40 10.03 0.44
N ASN A 73 0.77 9.94 -0.19
CA ASN A 73 1.27 10.99 -1.07
C ASN A 73 0.41 11.16 -2.32
N GLY A 74 -0.08 10.06 -2.90
CA GLY A 74 -0.98 10.12 -4.05
C GLY A 74 -2.33 10.77 -3.72
N ILE A 75 -2.94 10.42 -2.58
CA ILE A 75 -4.19 11.03 -2.12
C ILE A 75 -3.97 12.50 -1.76
N LYS A 76 -2.87 12.82 -1.07
CA LYS A 76 -2.50 14.20 -0.70
C LYS A 76 -2.36 15.08 -1.94
N SER A 77 -1.65 14.60 -2.97
CA SER A 77 -1.51 15.33 -4.24
C SER A 77 -2.85 15.58 -4.92
N GLY A 78 -3.78 14.63 -4.86
CA GLY A 78 -5.15 14.83 -5.35
C GLY A 78 -5.91 15.89 -4.54
N TYR A 79 -5.75 15.87 -3.22
CA TYR A 79 -6.40 16.82 -2.32
C TYR A 79 -5.88 18.26 -2.49
N GLU A 80 -4.59 18.43 -2.73
CA GLU A 80 -3.95 19.74 -2.95
C GLU A 80 -4.44 20.46 -4.22
N LYS A 81 -5.09 19.74 -5.15
CA LYS A 81 -5.73 20.32 -6.33
C LYS A 81 -7.07 21.00 -6.01
N ILE A 82 -7.68 20.73 -4.84
CA ILE A 82 -8.94 21.34 -4.43
C ILE A 82 -8.65 22.75 -3.88
N ASN A 83 -9.24 23.76 -4.49
CA ASN A 83 -9.05 25.14 -4.06
C ASN A 83 -9.80 25.37 -2.73
N ILE A 84 -9.20 26.16 -1.83
CA ILE A 84 -9.78 26.57 -0.54
C ILE A 84 -11.14 27.29 -0.74
N SER A 85 -11.31 28.02 -1.84
CA SER A 85 -12.56 28.69 -2.20
C SER A 85 -13.76 27.72 -2.31
N VAL A 86 -13.53 26.44 -2.60
CA VAL A 86 -14.58 25.42 -2.66
C VAL A 86 -15.14 25.17 -1.25
N ASP A 87 -14.27 25.10 -0.26
CA ASP A 87 -14.67 24.95 1.16
C ASP A 87 -15.45 26.16 1.65
N GLU A 88 -14.95 27.36 1.37
CA GLU A 88 -15.59 28.61 1.75
C GLU A 88 -16.99 28.73 1.12
N SER A 89 -17.10 28.45 -0.17
CA SER A 89 -18.39 28.45 -0.88
C SER A 89 -19.37 27.44 -0.30
N SER A 90 -18.90 26.26 0.07
CA SER A 90 -19.75 25.22 0.66
C SER A 90 -20.30 25.63 2.03
N TYR A 91 -19.47 26.30 2.83
CA TYR A 91 -19.91 26.81 4.15
C TYR A 91 -20.91 27.95 4.02
N LEU A 92 -20.74 28.83 3.02
CA LEU A 92 -21.74 29.88 2.71
C LEU A 92 -23.09 29.29 2.31
N LEU A 93 -23.10 28.12 1.66
CA LEU A 93 -24.32 27.38 1.31
C LEU A 93 -24.91 26.58 2.50
N GLY A 94 -24.33 26.71 3.71
CA GLY A 94 -24.82 26.05 4.93
C GLY A 94 -24.40 24.58 5.07
N TYR A 95 -23.42 24.11 4.30
CA TYR A 95 -22.89 22.75 4.47
C TYR A 95 -22.02 22.67 5.73
N SER A 96 -22.23 21.61 6.52
CA SER A 96 -21.30 21.25 7.60
C SER A 96 -20.01 20.64 7.04
N LYS A 97 -18.90 20.66 7.81
CA LYS A 97 -17.61 20.05 7.43
C LYS A 97 -17.74 18.63 6.92
N ARG A 98 -18.57 17.79 7.58
CA ARG A 98 -18.81 16.41 7.17
C ARG A 98 -19.54 16.34 5.83
N LYS A 99 -20.51 17.20 5.62
CA LYS A 99 -21.31 17.23 4.37
C LYS A 99 -20.45 17.73 3.20
N THR A 100 -19.61 18.75 3.42
CA THR A 100 -18.62 19.22 2.44
C THR A 100 -17.66 18.08 2.06
N PHE A 101 -17.12 17.37 3.04
CA PHE A 101 -16.21 16.26 2.78
C PHE A 101 -16.87 15.15 1.96
N MET A 102 -18.07 14.70 2.35
CA MET A 102 -18.74 13.59 1.67
C MET A 102 -19.25 13.95 0.27
N ASN A 103 -19.79 15.16 0.09
CA ASN A 103 -20.49 15.55 -1.13
C ASN A 103 -19.60 16.28 -2.13
N ILE A 104 -18.48 16.85 -1.67
CA ILE A 104 -17.59 17.63 -2.53
C ILE A 104 -16.21 16.96 -2.62
N HIS A 105 -15.52 16.77 -1.47
CA HIS A 105 -14.15 16.25 -1.50
C HIS A 105 -14.06 14.81 -2.03
N ILE A 106 -14.91 13.90 -1.57
CA ILE A 106 -14.88 12.49 -2.02
C ILE A 106 -15.12 12.38 -3.54
N PRO A 107 -16.14 13.01 -4.13
CA PRO A 107 -16.31 13.01 -5.58
C PRO A 107 -15.13 13.60 -6.35
N PHE A 108 -14.55 14.70 -5.88
CA PHE A 108 -13.35 15.30 -6.49
C PHE A 108 -12.14 14.37 -6.40
N LEU A 109 -11.97 13.68 -5.29
CA LEU A 109 -10.84 12.76 -5.06
C LEU A 109 -11.02 11.39 -5.73
N ARG A 110 -12.21 11.09 -6.27
CA ARG A 110 -12.50 9.76 -6.83
C ARG A 110 -11.45 9.30 -7.84
N ASN A 111 -11.07 10.16 -8.77
CA ASN A 111 -10.07 9.82 -9.79
C ASN A 111 -8.69 9.59 -9.17
N SER A 112 -8.28 10.43 -8.21
CA SER A 112 -7.02 10.25 -7.48
C SER A 112 -7.02 8.98 -6.64
N LEU A 113 -8.13 8.64 -5.98
CA LEU A 113 -8.29 7.41 -5.22
C LEU A 113 -8.18 6.17 -6.10
N LEU A 114 -8.85 6.16 -7.26
CA LEU A 114 -8.75 5.07 -8.22
C LEU A 114 -7.34 4.90 -8.75
N PHE A 115 -6.69 6.00 -9.13
CA PHE A 115 -5.30 5.99 -9.60
C PHE A 115 -4.33 5.42 -8.55
N VAL A 116 -4.43 5.91 -7.31
CA VAL A 116 -3.61 5.44 -6.19
C VAL A 116 -3.89 3.98 -5.88
N GLY A 117 -5.16 3.56 -5.90
CA GLY A 117 -5.55 2.17 -5.71
C GLY A 117 -4.90 1.25 -6.75
N ILE A 118 -4.89 1.64 -8.02
CA ILE A 118 -4.24 0.89 -9.10
C ILE A 118 -2.73 0.82 -8.87
N LEU A 119 -2.07 1.94 -8.54
CA LEU A 119 -0.64 1.98 -8.28
C LEU A 119 -0.24 1.07 -7.11
N VAL A 120 -0.95 1.15 -5.99
CA VAL A 120 -0.69 0.30 -4.82
C VAL A 120 -0.92 -1.17 -5.16
N SER A 121 -1.96 -1.49 -5.92
CA SER A 121 -2.24 -2.88 -6.36
C SER A 121 -1.11 -3.42 -7.22
N LEU A 122 -0.57 -2.62 -8.15
CA LEU A 122 0.59 -2.98 -8.97
C LEU A 122 1.83 -3.27 -8.12
N GLU A 123 2.10 -2.43 -7.11
CA GLU A 123 3.24 -2.63 -6.21
C GLU A 123 3.08 -3.92 -5.39
N ILE A 124 1.87 -4.22 -4.90
CA ILE A 124 1.58 -5.45 -4.15
C ILE A 124 1.75 -6.70 -5.02
N ILE A 125 1.25 -6.69 -6.26
CA ILE A 125 1.29 -7.86 -7.15
C ILE A 125 2.74 -8.27 -7.47
N ARG A 126 3.64 -7.30 -7.60
CA ARG A 126 5.07 -7.55 -7.88
C ARG A 126 5.95 -7.63 -6.64
N GLU A 127 5.36 -7.47 -5.44
CA GLU A 127 6.15 -7.52 -4.20
C GLU A 127 6.60 -8.94 -3.91
N LEU A 128 7.92 -9.15 -3.93
CA LEU A 128 8.55 -10.45 -3.75
C LEU A 128 9.16 -10.64 -2.35
N PRO A 129 10.06 -9.76 -1.86
CA PRO A 129 10.81 -9.97 -0.63
C PRO A 129 9.96 -10.16 0.62
N ILE A 130 8.93 -9.32 0.81
CA ILE A 130 8.03 -9.42 1.96
C ILE A 130 7.21 -10.69 1.87
N THR A 131 6.68 -10.98 0.67
CA THR A 131 5.85 -12.14 0.43
C THR A 131 6.60 -13.43 0.70
N LEU A 132 7.84 -13.58 0.21
CA LEU A 132 8.65 -14.77 0.45
C LEU A 132 8.87 -15.08 1.94
N ILE A 133 9.05 -14.01 2.76
CA ILE A 133 9.38 -14.15 4.18
C ILE A 133 8.13 -14.36 5.04
N LEU A 134 7.02 -13.68 4.71
CA LEU A 134 5.83 -13.62 5.57
C LEU A 134 4.65 -14.43 5.07
N ARG A 135 4.70 -14.97 3.86
CA ARG A 135 3.57 -15.73 3.29
C ARG A 135 3.15 -16.91 4.18
N PRO A 136 1.87 -17.20 4.24
CA PRO A 136 1.38 -18.43 4.86
C PRO A 136 1.87 -19.67 4.12
N PHE A 137 1.85 -20.79 4.82
CA PHE A 137 2.10 -22.08 4.20
C PHE A 137 1.08 -22.35 3.08
N ASN A 138 1.51 -22.87 1.95
CA ASN A 138 0.71 -23.11 0.72
C ASN A 138 0.10 -21.83 0.11
N PHE A 139 0.62 -20.66 0.41
CA PHE A 139 0.23 -19.41 -0.26
C PHE A 139 1.31 -18.99 -1.23
N GLU A 140 0.97 -18.96 -2.52
CA GLU A 140 1.86 -18.52 -3.58
C GLU A 140 1.26 -17.34 -4.32
N THR A 141 2.13 -16.42 -4.73
CA THR A 141 1.79 -15.35 -5.68
C THR A 141 2.52 -15.61 -7.00
N PHE A 142 2.09 -14.98 -8.08
CA PHE A 142 2.81 -15.09 -9.36
C PHE A 142 4.28 -14.69 -9.23
N ALA A 143 4.59 -13.68 -8.41
CA ALA A 143 5.96 -13.24 -8.17
C ALA A 143 6.79 -14.31 -7.43
N THR A 144 6.23 -14.92 -6.37
CA THR A 144 6.93 -15.97 -5.62
C THR A 144 7.10 -17.24 -6.44
N THR A 145 6.07 -17.65 -7.18
CA THR A 145 6.15 -18.85 -8.05
C THR A 145 7.19 -18.66 -9.15
N ALA A 146 7.17 -17.50 -9.84
CA ALA A 146 8.17 -17.20 -10.87
C ALA A 146 9.60 -17.22 -10.31
N TYR A 147 9.80 -16.63 -9.15
CA TYR A 147 11.11 -16.57 -8.50
C TYR A 147 11.60 -17.95 -8.07
N ILE A 148 10.75 -18.74 -7.40
CA ILE A 148 11.13 -20.09 -6.92
C ILE A 148 11.47 -20.99 -8.10
N SER A 149 10.61 -21.05 -9.12
CA SER A 149 10.87 -21.85 -10.32
C SER A 149 12.16 -21.42 -11.03
N ALA A 150 12.43 -20.12 -11.15
CA ALA A 150 13.66 -19.63 -11.75
C ALA A 150 14.89 -19.95 -10.90
N SER A 151 14.78 -19.91 -9.55
CA SER A 151 15.90 -20.26 -8.64
C SER A 151 16.24 -21.75 -8.62
N GLU A 152 15.31 -22.60 -9.06
CA GLU A 152 15.46 -24.04 -9.22
C GLU A 152 15.84 -24.45 -10.65
N ASP A 153 16.23 -23.48 -11.49
CA ASP A 153 16.55 -23.68 -12.92
C ASP A 153 15.38 -24.23 -13.78
N LEU A 154 14.15 -24.13 -13.26
CA LEU A 154 12.93 -24.54 -13.97
C LEU A 154 12.37 -23.37 -14.79
N LEU A 155 13.12 -22.92 -15.80
CA LEU A 155 12.78 -21.74 -16.59
C LEU A 155 11.43 -21.85 -17.32
N GLU A 156 11.08 -23.05 -17.79
CA GLU A 156 9.78 -23.28 -18.42
C GLU A 156 8.61 -23.09 -17.45
N ALA A 157 8.77 -23.55 -16.21
CA ALA A 157 7.77 -23.38 -15.16
C ALA A 157 7.68 -21.91 -14.70
N ALA A 158 8.80 -21.18 -14.70
CA ALA A 158 8.83 -19.75 -14.36
C ALA A 158 8.22 -18.87 -15.45
N ALA A 159 8.19 -19.31 -16.70
CA ALA A 159 7.71 -18.51 -17.83
C ALA A 159 6.22 -18.14 -17.71
N VAL A 160 5.37 -19.08 -17.31
CA VAL A 160 3.91 -18.87 -17.21
C VAL A 160 3.56 -17.80 -16.17
N PRO A 161 3.97 -17.90 -14.87
CA PRO A 161 3.67 -16.89 -13.89
C PRO A 161 4.30 -15.53 -14.23
N SER A 162 5.49 -15.50 -14.85
CA SER A 162 6.12 -14.27 -15.32
C SER A 162 5.30 -13.58 -16.41
N LEU A 163 4.76 -14.35 -17.35
CA LEU A 163 3.91 -13.82 -18.41
C LEU A 163 2.61 -13.22 -17.83
N PHE A 164 1.99 -13.88 -16.86
CA PHE A 164 0.81 -13.32 -16.16
C PHE A 164 1.15 -12.01 -15.43
N LEU A 165 2.29 -11.90 -14.76
CA LEU A 165 2.73 -10.65 -14.13
C LEU A 165 2.87 -9.53 -15.16
N ILE A 166 3.47 -9.80 -16.31
CA ILE A 166 3.65 -8.81 -17.38
C ILE A 166 2.28 -8.38 -17.94
N LEU A 167 1.39 -9.32 -18.21
CA LEU A 167 0.05 -9.03 -18.73
C LEU A 167 -0.77 -8.19 -17.75
N ILE A 168 -0.78 -8.55 -16.47
CA ILE A 168 -1.48 -7.80 -15.43
C ILE A 168 -0.90 -6.40 -15.28
N ALA A 169 0.43 -6.27 -15.21
CA ALA A 169 1.09 -4.98 -15.11
C ALA A 169 0.77 -4.08 -16.33
N THR A 170 0.85 -4.64 -17.54
CA THR A 170 0.54 -3.93 -18.79
C THR A 170 -0.93 -3.48 -18.81
N PHE A 171 -1.85 -4.35 -18.40
CA PHE A 171 -3.28 -3.99 -18.30
C PHE A 171 -3.49 -2.79 -17.37
N PHE A 172 -2.92 -2.82 -16.17
CA PHE A 172 -3.04 -1.73 -15.21
C PHE A 172 -2.41 -0.44 -15.72
N ILE A 173 -1.26 -0.51 -16.40
CA ILE A 173 -0.61 0.66 -17.02
C ILE A 173 -1.50 1.27 -18.10
N ILE A 174 -2.10 0.47 -18.96
CA ILE A 174 -3.02 0.95 -20.01
C ILE A 174 -4.25 1.63 -19.39
N VAL A 175 -4.85 1.00 -18.36
CA VAL A 175 -6.01 1.58 -17.65
C VAL A 175 -5.63 2.92 -17.04
N THR A 176 -4.49 2.99 -16.36
CA THR A 176 -3.99 4.21 -15.72
C THR A 176 -3.71 5.31 -16.73
N SER A 177 -3.05 4.98 -17.85
CA SER A 177 -2.74 5.92 -18.93
C SER A 177 -4.01 6.52 -19.53
N LYS A 178 -5.03 5.71 -19.81
CA LYS A 178 -6.32 6.21 -20.31
C LYS A 178 -7.01 7.14 -19.32
N TYR A 179 -6.91 6.85 -18.02
CA TYR A 179 -7.49 7.70 -16.99
C TYR A 179 -6.81 9.07 -16.89
N ILE A 180 -5.47 9.13 -16.98
CA ILE A 180 -4.70 10.38 -16.95
C ILE A 180 -5.00 11.23 -18.20
N LEU A 181 -5.05 10.61 -19.38
CA LEU A 181 -5.32 11.32 -20.63
C LEU A 181 -6.73 11.91 -20.65
N ARG A 182 -7.68 11.27 -20.03
CA ARG A 182 -9.06 11.77 -19.93
C ARG A 182 -9.17 12.96 -18.97
N ASP A 183 -8.47 12.93 -17.83
CA ASP A 183 -8.49 13.99 -16.80
C ASP A 183 -7.81 15.29 -17.33
N ASN A 184 -6.89 15.18 -18.28
CA ASN A 184 -6.23 16.34 -18.90
C ASN A 184 -7.04 17.00 -20.04
N ASN A 185 -8.12 16.37 -20.49
CA ASN A 185 -8.97 16.88 -21.59
C ASN A 185 -10.32 17.45 -21.09
N GLU A 186 -10.59 17.39 -19.80
CA GLU A 186 -11.72 18.05 -19.12
C GLU A 186 -11.23 19.27 -18.31
#